data_19bde5b6d15e0d4c7d56e6058a46339d
#
_entry.id   19bde5b6d15e0d4c7d56e6058a46339d
#
_cell.length_a   1.000
_cell.length_b   1.000
_cell.length_c   1.000
_cell.angle_alpha   90.00
_cell.angle_beta   90.00
_cell.angle_gamma   90.00
#
_symmetry.space_group_name_H-M   'P 1'
#
loop_
_entity.id
_entity.type
_entity.pdbx_description
1 polymer ?
#
loop_
_entity_poly.entity_id
_entity_poly.type
_entity_poly.pdbx_seq_one_letter_code
_entity_poly.pdbx_strand_id
1 'polypeptide(L)'
;MWQNQNTVGYAEVDRLYIDYNANDVQVTVGRQRIAWGTSWVWNSTDLFNPLSILDFDYEELPGNDALRVQYYTGAVSKIEFALAPDRKKNKLTSAALISYNAFDYDFNFIAGIKNNRWITGFSWVGDIQGAGFRGEVTIQEKPERLSEYELLYSQFELQPISYSNKNLFSFVLSGDYTFPNSFYIHTEVLYNNIGKEENTALFSLEAKEIGLLSPSRFSVYQEFSYNISPLTRASAFGIYNPGDKSFVIVPSINYSVITNLDLYLISLIFDGKKFTQYGDYGTSFIARIKYSF
;
A
#
# COMPACT_ATOMS: atom_id res chain seq x y z
N MET A 1 -19.20 12.99 13.34
CA MET A 1 -18.98 12.07 14.46
C MET A 1 -20.06 12.34 15.51
N TRP A 2 -20.81 11.35 15.93
CA TRP A 2 -21.75 11.44 17.05
C TRP A 2 -21.40 10.36 18.07
N GLN A 3 -21.58 10.69 19.37
CA GLN A 3 -21.20 9.83 20.48
C GLN A 3 -22.29 9.83 21.55
N ASN A 4 -22.66 8.67 22.03
CA ASN A 4 -23.49 8.45 23.22
C ASN A 4 -22.71 7.57 24.19
N GLN A 5 -23.21 7.31 25.40
CA GLN A 5 -22.47 6.58 26.44
C GLN A 5 -21.91 5.22 26.00
N ASN A 6 -22.58 4.54 25.05
CA ASN A 6 -22.19 3.19 24.60
C ASN A 6 -22.03 3.08 23.05
N THR A 7 -22.12 4.20 22.33
CA THR A 7 -22.08 4.16 20.85
C THR A 7 -21.32 5.35 20.30
N VAL A 8 -20.39 5.08 19.40
CA VAL A 8 -19.70 6.07 18.59
C VAL A 8 -20.07 5.83 17.13
N GLY A 9 -20.54 6.86 16.46
CA GLY A 9 -20.84 6.80 15.03
C GLY A 9 -20.11 7.90 14.28
N TYR A 10 -19.64 7.59 13.09
CA TYR A 10 -19.08 8.56 12.16
C TYR A 10 -19.62 8.30 10.75
N ALA A 11 -19.67 9.35 9.95
CA ALA A 11 -19.92 9.26 8.53
C ALA A 11 -18.84 10.08 7.82
N GLU A 12 -18.32 9.55 6.76
CA GLU A 12 -17.32 10.19 5.91
C GLU A 12 -17.73 10.07 4.44
N VAL A 13 -17.48 11.14 3.68
CA VAL A 13 -17.67 11.12 2.23
C VAL A 13 -16.39 10.55 1.63
N ASP A 14 -16.50 9.39 0.99
CA ASP A 14 -15.36 8.70 0.39
C ASP A 14 -14.92 9.43 -0.90
N ARG A 15 -15.86 9.78 -1.78
CA ARG A 15 -15.59 10.47 -3.05
C ARG A 15 -16.61 11.55 -3.32
N LEU A 16 -16.11 12.75 -3.64
CA LEU A 16 -16.93 13.89 -4.08
C LEU A 16 -16.03 14.80 -4.93
N TYR A 17 -16.20 14.74 -6.23
CA TYR A 17 -15.38 15.49 -7.18
C TYR A 17 -16.20 15.97 -8.38
N ILE A 18 -15.66 16.99 -9.05
CA ILE A 18 -16.13 17.46 -10.36
C ILE A 18 -15.10 17.04 -11.39
N ASP A 19 -15.56 16.46 -12.48
CA ASP A 19 -14.74 16.00 -13.59
C ASP A 19 -15.09 16.77 -14.86
N TYR A 20 -14.09 17.36 -15.50
CA TYR A 20 -14.22 18.10 -16.74
C TYR A 20 -13.31 17.49 -17.80
N ASN A 21 -13.93 17.08 -18.91
CA ASN A 21 -13.25 16.42 -20.04
C ASN A 21 -13.36 17.30 -21.29
N ALA A 22 -12.22 17.63 -21.91
CA ALA A 22 -12.16 18.38 -23.16
C ALA A 22 -11.04 17.81 -24.06
N ASN A 23 -11.42 17.21 -25.18
CA ASN A 23 -10.50 16.50 -26.08
C ASN A 23 -9.62 15.49 -25.29
N ASP A 24 -8.30 15.71 -25.32
CA ASP A 24 -7.30 14.86 -24.68
C ASP A 24 -6.98 15.28 -23.23
N VAL A 25 -7.70 16.28 -22.68
CA VAL A 25 -7.49 16.80 -21.33
C VAL A 25 -8.64 16.42 -20.41
N GLN A 26 -8.31 15.88 -19.23
CA GLN A 26 -9.23 15.64 -18.13
C GLN A 26 -8.76 16.41 -16.90
N VAL A 27 -9.66 17.13 -16.25
CA VAL A 27 -9.41 17.87 -15.00
C VAL A 27 -10.40 17.40 -13.95
N THR A 28 -9.91 16.88 -12.84
CA THR A 28 -10.72 16.40 -11.71
C THR A 28 -10.38 17.20 -10.46
N VAL A 29 -11.39 17.78 -9.80
CA VAL A 29 -11.23 18.57 -8.57
C VAL A 29 -12.15 18.06 -7.49
N GLY A 30 -11.61 17.82 -6.31
CA GLY A 30 -12.34 17.34 -5.14
C GLY A 30 -11.76 16.06 -4.55
N ARG A 31 -12.57 15.36 -3.74
CA ARG A 31 -12.16 14.11 -3.10
C ARG A 31 -12.21 12.97 -4.09
N GLN A 32 -11.04 12.46 -4.45
CA GLN A 32 -10.86 11.45 -5.49
C GLN A 32 -9.73 10.47 -5.10
N ARG A 33 -9.76 9.28 -5.67
CA ARG A 33 -8.63 8.35 -5.58
C ARG A 33 -7.62 8.65 -6.68
N ILE A 34 -6.35 8.82 -6.29
CA ILE A 34 -5.21 8.90 -7.21
C ILE A 34 -4.32 7.70 -6.90
N ALA A 35 -4.28 6.72 -7.80
CA ALA A 35 -3.51 5.50 -7.65
C ALA A 35 -2.45 5.42 -8.76
N TRP A 36 -1.18 5.52 -8.39
CA TRP A 36 -0.03 5.46 -9.29
C TRP A 36 0.81 4.20 -9.09
N GLY A 37 0.52 3.45 -8.02
CA GLY A 37 1.17 2.18 -7.74
C GLY A 37 0.82 1.11 -8.76
N THR A 38 1.77 0.25 -9.08
CA THR A 38 1.65 -0.86 -10.01
C THR A 38 1.71 -2.22 -9.33
N SER A 39 2.25 -2.28 -8.13
CA SER A 39 2.35 -3.48 -7.31
C SER A 39 1.06 -3.77 -6.55
N TRP A 40 0.94 -4.97 -5.97
CA TRP A 40 -0.28 -5.39 -5.28
C TRP A 40 -0.28 -5.07 -3.79
N VAL A 41 0.86 -5.29 -3.14
CA VAL A 41 0.99 -5.22 -1.68
C VAL A 41 1.66 -3.93 -1.26
N TRP A 42 2.83 -3.66 -1.81
CA TRP A 42 3.61 -2.47 -1.49
C TRP A 42 3.72 -1.56 -2.71
N ASN A 43 3.07 -0.41 -2.64
CA ASN A 43 3.05 0.57 -3.72
C ASN A 43 3.90 1.78 -3.34
N SER A 44 5.20 1.73 -3.65
CA SER A 44 6.13 2.83 -3.33
C SER A 44 5.88 4.07 -4.18
N THR A 45 5.34 3.89 -5.38
CA THR A 45 4.98 4.95 -6.32
C THR A 45 3.57 5.50 -6.10
N ASP A 46 2.75 4.90 -5.23
CA ASP A 46 1.47 5.49 -4.82
C ASP A 46 1.69 6.57 -3.76
N LEU A 47 1.81 7.81 -4.24
CA LEU A 47 2.18 8.95 -3.39
C LEU A 47 1.01 9.44 -2.55
N PHE A 48 -0.22 9.27 -3.03
CA PHE A 48 -1.42 9.91 -2.48
C PHE A 48 -2.20 8.97 -1.55
N ASN A 49 -2.30 7.69 -1.88
CA ASN A 49 -3.11 6.71 -1.17
C ASN A 49 -2.35 5.39 -0.91
N PRO A 50 -1.29 5.39 -0.09
CA PRO A 50 -0.55 4.15 0.20
C PRO A 50 -1.45 3.14 0.91
N LEU A 51 -1.51 1.93 0.38
CA LEU A 51 -2.30 0.82 0.90
C LEU A 51 -1.59 0.12 2.06
N SER A 52 -2.38 -0.35 3.03
CA SER A 52 -1.96 -1.38 3.98
C SER A 52 -2.76 -2.67 3.72
N ILE A 53 -2.11 -3.75 3.31
CA ILE A 53 -2.76 -5.03 3.03
C ILE A 53 -3.40 -5.68 4.26
N LEU A 54 -3.01 -5.25 5.46
CA LEU A 54 -3.58 -5.74 6.73
C LEU A 54 -4.81 -4.95 7.19
N ASP A 55 -5.22 -3.92 6.44
CA ASP A 55 -6.42 -3.16 6.73
C ASP A 55 -7.62 -3.77 5.98
N PHE A 56 -8.30 -4.71 6.64
CA PHE A 56 -9.45 -5.44 6.07
C PHE A 56 -10.76 -4.66 6.12
N ASP A 57 -10.80 -3.51 6.81
CA ASP A 57 -12.03 -2.72 6.95
C ASP A 57 -12.30 -1.88 5.70
N TYR A 58 -11.29 -1.63 4.89
CA TYR A 58 -11.42 -0.85 3.67
C TYR A 58 -11.33 -1.73 2.42
N GLU A 59 -12.44 -1.93 1.72
CA GLU A 59 -12.44 -2.54 0.39
C GLU A 59 -11.82 -1.63 -0.67
N GLU A 60 -11.94 -0.31 -0.45
CA GLU A 60 -11.35 0.72 -1.29
C GLU A 60 -10.65 1.76 -0.43
N LEU A 61 -9.50 2.25 -0.90
CA LEU A 61 -8.79 3.33 -0.22
C LEU A 61 -9.59 4.62 -0.23
N PRO A 62 -9.62 5.36 0.90
CA PRO A 62 -10.29 6.66 0.97
C PRO A 62 -9.69 7.65 -0.04
N GLY A 63 -10.54 8.51 -0.58
CA GLY A 63 -10.12 9.57 -1.50
C GLY A 63 -9.34 10.68 -0.80
N ASN A 64 -8.49 11.39 -1.56
CA ASN A 64 -7.83 12.63 -1.17
C ASN A 64 -8.50 13.84 -1.79
N ASP A 65 -8.57 14.95 -1.05
CA ASP A 65 -8.96 16.23 -1.61
C ASP A 65 -7.82 16.74 -2.50
N ALA A 66 -8.03 16.72 -3.83
CA ALA A 66 -6.97 16.96 -4.79
C ALA A 66 -7.46 17.70 -6.05
N LEU A 67 -6.49 18.37 -6.71
CA LEU A 67 -6.58 18.75 -8.11
C LEU A 67 -5.75 17.72 -8.91
N ARG A 68 -6.35 17.16 -9.96
CA ARG A 68 -5.72 16.23 -10.88
C ARG A 68 -5.94 16.72 -12.32
N VAL A 69 -4.88 16.76 -13.10
CA VAL A 69 -4.91 17.12 -14.53
C VAL A 69 -4.25 15.99 -15.29
N GLN A 70 -4.94 15.45 -16.29
CA GLN A 70 -4.43 14.39 -17.15
C GLN A 70 -4.46 14.86 -18.60
N TYR A 71 -3.38 14.65 -19.32
CA TYR A 71 -3.27 14.86 -20.74
C TYR A 71 -2.94 13.53 -21.42
N TYR A 72 -3.85 13.02 -22.22
CA TYR A 72 -3.70 11.77 -22.94
C TYR A 72 -2.91 12.01 -24.21
N THR A 73 -1.73 11.41 -24.32
CA THR A 73 -0.85 11.50 -25.50
C THR A 73 -1.07 10.37 -26.49
N GLY A 74 -1.88 9.38 -26.13
CA GLY A 74 -2.24 8.22 -26.92
C GLY A 74 -3.24 7.33 -26.18
N ALA A 75 -3.58 6.19 -26.76
CA ALA A 75 -4.58 5.27 -26.20
C ALA A 75 -4.21 4.74 -24.81
N VAL A 76 -2.91 4.55 -24.55
CA VAL A 76 -2.37 3.99 -23.29
C VAL A 76 -1.26 4.85 -22.67
N SER A 77 -1.03 6.06 -23.21
CA SER A 77 0.02 6.96 -22.76
C SER A 77 -0.56 8.26 -22.28
N LYS A 78 -0.04 8.80 -21.19
CA LYS A 78 -0.51 10.06 -20.59
C LYS A 78 0.57 10.79 -19.80
N ILE A 79 0.35 12.07 -19.63
CA ILE A 79 1.03 12.90 -18.65
C ILE A 79 -0.02 13.31 -17.62
N GLU A 80 0.28 13.14 -16.36
CA GLU A 80 -0.63 13.44 -15.26
C GLU A 80 0.06 14.32 -14.23
N PHE A 81 -0.64 15.31 -13.74
CA PHE A 81 -0.22 16.15 -12.62
C PHE A 81 -1.27 16.05 -11.52
N ALA A 82 -0.83 15.88 -10.28
CA ALA A 82 -1.73 15.86 -9.13
C ALA A 82 -1.16 16.69 -7.97
N LEU A 83 -2.07 17.35 -7.24
CA LEU A 83 -1.77 18.20 -6.10
C LEU A 83 -2.79 17.93 -5.01
N ALA A 84 -2.33 17.49 -3.82
CA ALA A 84 -3.14 17.22 -2.65
C ALA A 84 -2.53 17.86 -1.39
N PRO A 85 -3.15 18.92 -0.84
CA PRO A 85 -2.72 19.52 0.42
C PRO A 85 -3.24 18.73 1.62
N ASP A 86 -2.37 18.38 2.57
CA ASP A 86 -2.77 17.92 3.89
C ASP A 86 -2.79 19.08 4.88
N ARG A 87 -3.99 19.66 5.05
CA ARG A 87 -4.20 20.81 5.95
C ARG A 87 -3.95 20.48 7.41
N LYS A 88 -4.22 19.24 7.84
CA LYS A 88 -4.04 18.82 9.25
C LYS A 88 -2.57 18.75 9.64
N LYS A 89 -1.73 18.32 8.70
CA LYS A 89 -0.28 18.18 8.92
C LYS A 89 0.54 19.35 8.36
N ASN A 90 -0.09 20.33 7.72
CA ASN A 90 0.56 21.40 6.97
C ASN A 90 1.60 20.87 5.96
N LYS A 91 1.24 19.80 5.26
CA LYS A 91 2.09 19.11 4.28
C LYS A 91 1.45 19.19 2.90
N LEU A 92 2.29 19.16 1.88
CA LEU A 92 1.89 19.15 0.48
C LEU A 92 2.44 17.92 -0.21
N THR A 93 1.57 17.24 -0.97
CA THR A 93 1.98 16.26 -1.98
C THR A 93 1.60 16.80 -3.35
N SER A 94 2.57 16.97 -4.23
CA SER A 94 2.37 17.44 -5.60
C SER A 94 3.38 16.77 -6.49
N ALA A 95 2.91 16.10 -7.55
CA ALA A 95 3.81 15.36 -8.43
C ALA A 95 3.25 15.25 -9.85
N ALA A 96 4.15 15.00 -10.79
CA ALA A 96 3.84 14.64 -12.15
C ALA A 96 4.19 13.17 -12.40
N LEU A 97 3.39 12.53 -13.26
CA LEU A 97 3.58 11.18 -13.76
C LEU A 97 3.58 11.22 -15.28
N ILE A 98 4.55 10.53 -15.89
CA ILE A 98 4.56 10.24 -17.32
C ILE A 98 4.40 8.74 -17.48
N SER A 99 3.35 8.32 -18.17
CA SER A 99 3.05 6.92 -18.46
C SER A 99 3.11 6.66 -19.95
N TYR A 100 3.84 5.63 -20.36
CA TYR A 100 3.86 5.19 -21.74
C TYR A 100 4.02 3.68 -21.85
N ASN A 101 3.49 3.09 -22.93
CA ASN A 101 3.61 1.68 -23.23
C ASN A 101 4.69 1.46 -24.29
N ALA A 102 5.58 0.50 -24.04
CA ALA A 102 6.58 0.04 -24.99
C ALA A 102 6.96 -1.42 -24.66
N PHE A 103 7.24 -2.23 -25.69
CA PHE A 103 7.67 -3.63 -25.56
C PHE A 103 6.71 -4.49 -24.73
N ASP A 104 5.40 -4.25 -24.83
CA ASP A 104 4.33 -4.88 -24.04
C ASP A 104 4.41 -4.61 -22.52
N TYR A 105 5.14 -3.56 -22.13
CA TYR A 105 5.20 -3.06 -20.75
C TYR A 105 4.66 -1.64 -20.65
N ASP A 106 3.97 -1.37 -19.56
CA ASP A 106 3.64 -0.01 -19.13
C ASP A 106 4.74 0.50 -18.20
N PHE A 107 5.32 1.62 -18.56
CA PHE A 107 6.36 2.30 -17.78
C PHE A 107 5.82 3.62 -17.23
N ASN A 108 6.09 3.88 -15.95
CA ASN A 108 5.72 5.14 -15.31
C ASN A 108 6.96 5.81 -14.70
N PHE A 109 7.09 7.10 -14.93
CA PHE A 109 8.09 7.97 -14.30
C PHE A 109 7.36 9.00 -13.46
N ILE A 110 7.81 9.19 -12.23
CA ILE A 110 7.22 10.07 -11.24
C ILE A 110 8.28 11.04 -10.74
N ALA A 111 7.93 12.31 -10.63
CA ALA A 111 8.76 13.31 -9.97
C ALA A 111 7.90 14.37 -9.28
N GLY A 112 8.29 14.79 -8.09
CA GLY A 112 7.53 15.78 -7.35
C GLY A 112 7.96 15.94 -5.89
N ILE A 113 7.00 16.34 -5.08
CA ILE A 113 7.13 16.55 -3.63
C ILE A 113 6.07 15.68 -2.93
N LYS A 114 6.49 14.86 -1.97
CA LYS A 114 5.62 14.10 -1.07
C LYS A 114 5.86 14.56 0.37
N ASN A 115 4.84 15.10 1.01
CA ASN A 115 4.96 15.61 2.39
C ASN A 115 6.08 16.65 2.55
N ASN A 116 6.18 17.62 1.63
CA ASN A 116 7.20 18.68 1.57
C ASN A 116 8.64 18.20 1.28
N ARG A 117 8.85 16.94 0.89
CA ARG A 117 10.15 16.37 0.53
C ARG A 117 10.14 15.95 -0.94
N TRP A 118 11.22 16.22 -1.69
CA TRP A 118 11.28 15.78 -3.07
C TRP A 118 11.26 14.25 -3.16
N ILE A 119 10.65 13.75 -4.22
CA ILE A 119 10.56 12.32 -4.55
C ILE A 119 10.66 12.12 -6.05
N THR A 120 11.33 11.07 -6.44
CA THR A 120 11.31 10.54 -7.80
C THR A 120 11.07 9.04 -7.77
N GLY A 121 10.42 8.52 -8.79
CA GLY A 121 10.08 7.10 -8.87
C GLY A 121 9.97 6.61 -10.31
N PHE A 122 10.08 5.31 -10.42
CA PHE A 122 9.91 4.56 -11.65
C PHE A 122 9.16 3.28 -11.35
N SER A 123 8.22 2.90 -12.21
CA SER A 123 7.57 1.61 -12.13
C SER A 123 7.36 1.01 -13.51
N TRP A 124 7.23 -0.31 -13.54
CA TRP A 124 6.88 -1.06 -14.73
C TRP A 124 5.88 -2.14 -14.39
N VAL A 125 5.03 -2.46 -15.35
CA VAL A 125 4.13 -3.61 -15.30
C VAL A 125 4.02 -4.22 -16.69
N GLY A 126 4.13 -5.52 -16.76
CA GLY A 126 4.03 -6.29 -17.99
C GLY A 126 3.88 -7.78 -17.71
N ASP A 127 4.18 -8.57 -18.72
CA ASP A 127 3.98 -10.01 -18.73
C ASP A 127 5.22 -10.72 -19.24
N ILE A 128 5.53 -11.86 -18.64
CA ILE A 128 6.57 -12.80 -19.13
C ILE A 128 5.89 -14.17 -19.31
N GLN A 129 5.52 -14.50 -20.54
CA GLN A 129 4.89 -15.78 -20.89
C GLN A 129 3.63 -16.12 -20.07
N GLY A 130 2.79 -15.09 -19.81
CA GLY A 130 1.55 -15.23 -19.03
C GLY A 130 1.75 -15.04 -17.52
N ALA A 131 2.97 -14.84 -17.04
CA ALA A 131 3.25 -14.46 -15.67
C ALA A 131 3.33 -12.94 -15.54
N GLY A 132 2.54 -12.33 -14.68
CA GLY A 132 2.65 -10.91 -14.37
C GLY A 132 4.02 -10.60 -13.79
N PHE A 133 4.66 -9.53 -14.28
CA PHE A 133 5.95 -9.05 -13.80
C PHE A 133 5.91 -7.54 -13.65
N ARG A 134 6.16 -7.06 -12.45
CA ARG A 134 6.09 -5.65 -12.13
C ARG A 134 7.09 -5.26 -11.07
N GLY A 135 7.39 -3.97 -11.00
CA GLY A 135 8.25 -3.46 -9.95
C GLY A 135 8.17 -1.95 -9.83
N GLU A 136 8.64 -1.47 -8.70
CA GLU A 136 8.65 -0.06 -8.35
C GLU A 136 9.95 0.32 -7.67
N VAL A 137 10.45 1.49 -7.98
CA VAL A 137 11.62 2.09 -7.34
C VAL A 137 11.27 3.52 -6.97
N THR A 138 11.59 3.93 -5.76
CA THR A 138 11.47 5.34 -5.34
C THR A 138 12.71 5.80 -4.59
N ILE A 139 13.06 7.05 -4.82
CA ILE A 139 14.06 7.79 -4.04
C ILE A 139 13.37 9.04 -3.53
N GLN A 140 13.38 9.24 -2.21
CA GLN A 140 12.81 10.40 -1.57
C GLN A 140 13.87 11.09 -0.71
N GLU A 141 13.78 12.41 -0.60
CA GLU A 141 14.63 13.18 0.28
C GLU A 141 14.63 12.62 1.70
N LYS A 142 15.79 12.67 2.34
CA LYS A 142 15.94 12.24 3.72
C LYS A 142 14.86 12.85 4.62
N PRO A 143 14.29 12.06 5.56
CA PRO A 143 13.35 12.60 6.52
C PRO A 143 14.06 13.54 7.51
N GLU A 144 13.35 14.56 7.97
CA GLU A 144 13.77 15.31 9.14
C GLU A 144 13.66 14.42 10.39
N ARG A 145 14.53 14.66 11.36
CA ARG A 145 14.50 13.93 12.62
C ARG A 145 13.23 14.30 13.39
N LEU A 146 12.46 13.30 13.76
CA LEU A 146 11.23 13.49 14.54
C LEU A 146 11.58 13.41 16.03
N SER A 147 11.74 14.57 16.67
CA SER A 147 12.16 14.68 18.09
C SER A 147 11.20 14.00 19.07
N GLU A 148 9.92 13.85 18.70
CA GLU A 148 8.91 13.17 19.52
C GLU A 148 9.20 11.69 19.75
N TYR A 149 9.90 11.03 18.81
CA TYR A 149 10.29 9.63 18.94
C TYR A 149 11.58 9.42 19.77
N GLU A 150 12.35 10.47 20.02
CA GLU A 150 13.54 10.38 20.88
C GLU A 150 13.17 10.01 22.32
N LEU A 151 12.07 10.56 22.83
CA LEU A 151 11.56 10.22 24.16
C LEU A 151 11.12 8.75 24.23
N LEU A 152 10.46 8.24 23.17
CA LEU A 152 10.05 6.85 23.10
C LEU A 152 11.26 5.91 23.12
N TYR A 153 12.29 6.20 22.31
CA TYR A 153 13.51 5.39 22.29
C TYR A 153 14.26 5.42 23.62
N SER A 154 14.32 6.57 24.30
CA SER A 154 14.98 6.69 25.60
C SER A 154 14.28 5.87 26.68
N GLN A 155 12.94 5.76 26.64
CA GLN A 155 12.18 4.93 27.60
C GLN A 155 12.48 3.43 27.47
N PHE A 156 12.90 2.98 26.30
CA PHE A 156 13.24 1.58 26.04
C PHE A 156 14.76 1.35 26.00
N GLU A 157 15.57 2.31 26.43
CA GLU A 157 17.05 2.28 26.38
C GLU A 157 17.60 2.01 24.97
N LEU A 158 16.83 2.37 23.93
CA LEU A 158 17.21 2.20 22.54
C LEU A 158 17.98 3.42 22.03
N GLN A 159 18.94 3.18 21.16
CA GLN A 159 19.61 4.27 20.45
C GLN A 159 18.62 4.95 19.50
N PRO A 160 18.50 6.29 19.53
CA PRO A 160 17.72 7.01 18.55
C PRO A 160 18.17 6.63 17.14
N ILE A 161 17.22 6.49 16.22
CA ILE A 161 17.56 6.18 14.83
C ILE A 161 18.31 7.39 14.27
N SER A 162 19.59 7.23 14.06
CA SER A 162 20.34 8.18 13.26
C SER A 162 19.94 7.97 11.80
N TYR A 163 19.03 8.78 11.26
CA TYR A 163 18.84 8.91 9.82
C TYR A 163 20.06 9.59 9.25
N SER A 164 21.20 8.93 9.32
CA SER A 164 22.44 9.47 8.88
C SER A 164 22.32 9.92 7.42
N ASN A 165 21.98 11.17 7.18
CA ASN A 165 22.14 11.89 5.92
C ASN A 165 21.78 11.14 4.62
N LYS A 166 21.00 10.06 4.71
CA LYS A 166 20.64 9.20 3.57
C LYS A 166 19.21 9.47 3.09
N ASN A 167 19.05 9.61 1.79
CA ASN A 167 17.74 9.59 1.16
C ASN A 167 17.05 8.23 1.41
N LEU A 168 15.72 8.24 1.46
CA LEU A 168 14.96 7.01 1.46
C LEU A 168 15.04 6.38 0.07
N PHE A 169 15.34 5.10 0.04
CA PHE A 169 15.27 4.28 -1.16
C PHE A 169 14.37 3.08 -0.86
N SER A 170 13.33 2.90 -1.68
CA SER A 170 12.45 1.74 -1.62
C SER A 170 12.42 1.06 -2.98
N PHE A 171 12.46 -0.26 -2.96
CA PHE A 171 12.38 -1.12 -4.15
C PHE A 171 11.36 -2.22 -3.89
N VAL A 172 10.45 -2.41 -4.85
CA VAL A 172 9.45 -3.47 -4.85
C VAL A 172 9.61 -4.29 -6.12
N LEU A 173 9.58 -5.60 -5.99
CA LEU A 173 9.54 -6.53 -7.11
C LEU A 173 8.42 -7.54 -6.88
N SER A 174 7.57 -7.72 -7.87
CA SER A 174 6.36 -8.53 -7.81
C SER A 174 6.22 -9.42 -9.04
N GLY A 175 5.80 -10.67 -8.82
CA GLY A 175 5.46 -11.61 -9.87
C GLY A 175 4.30 -12.49 -9.47
N ASP A 176 3.39 -12.73 -10.41
CA ASP A 176 2.22 -13.57 -10.20
C ASP A 176 1.90 -14.45 -11.40
N TYR A 177 1.27 -15.58 -11.13
CA TYR A 177 0.86 -16.51 -12.17
C TYR A 177 -0.40 -17.28 -11.78
N THR A 178 -1.32 -17.41 -12.74
CA THR A 178 -2.51 -18.27 -12.61
C THR A 178 -2.34 -19.50 -13.49
N PHE A 179 -2.29 -20.67 -12.88
CA PHE A 179 -2.20 -21.94 -13.58
C PHE A 179 -3.54 -22.32 -14.23
N PRO A 180 -3.55 -23.18 -15.29
CA PRO A 180 -4.80 -23.60 -15.95
C PRO A 180 -5.82 -24.28 -15.02
N ASN A 181 -5.38 -24.84 -13.89
CA ASN A 181 -6.24 -25.48 -12.89
C ASN A 181 -6.79 -24.47 -11.85
N SER A 182 -6.71 -23.17 -12.10
CA SER A 182 -7.11 -22.09 -11.19
C SER A 182 -6.24 -21.90 -9.95
N PHE A 183 -5.11 -22.60 -9.85
CA PHE A 183 -4.15 -22.31 -8.79
C PHE A 183 -3.44 -20.99 -9.11
N TYR A 184 -3.40 -20.08 -8.15
CA TYR A 184 -2.75 -18.79 -8.27
C TYR A 184 -1.60 -18.69 -7.28
N ILE A 185 -0.50 -18.16 -7.73
CA ILE A 185 0.67 -17.83 -6.91
C ILE A 185 1.06 -16.38 -7.13
N HIS A 186 1.38 -15.66 -6.05
CA HIS A 186 1.90 -14.31 -6.11
C HIS A 186 3.01 -14.15 -5.08
N THR A 187 4.12 -13.59 -5.52
CA THR A 187 5.29 -13.27 -4.66
C THR A 187 5.63 -11.81 -4.84
N GLU A 188 5.85 -11.09 -3.74
CA GLU A 188 6.31 -9.71 -3.75
C GLU A 188 7.40 -9.49 -2.71
N VAL A 189 8.44 -8.75 -3.06
CA VAL A 189 9.56 -8.44 -2.18
C VAL A 189 9.69 -6.93 -2.06
N LEU A 190 9.78 -6.44 -0.83
CA LEU A 190 10.06 -5.05 -0.51
C LEU A 190 11.44 -4.92 0.12
N TYR A 191 12.20 -3.93 -0.34
CA TYR A 191 13.44 -3.47 0.28
C TYR A 191 13.34 -1.99 0.63
N ASN A 192 13.72 -1.63 1.86
CA ASN A 192 13.84 -0.26 2.35
C ASN A 192 15.25 -0.05 2.93
N ASN A 193 16.01 0.89 2.39
CA ASN A 193 17.41 1.09 2.82
C ASN A 193 17.59 1.50 4.28
N ILE A 194 16.61 2.18 4.87
CA ILE A 194 16.64 2.63 6.27
C ILE A 194 15.73 1.80 7.19
N GLY A 195 15.05 0.78 6.66
CA GLY A 195 14.30 -0.18 7.45
C GLY A 195 15.17 -0.90 8.47
N LYS A 196 14.57 -1.39 9.52
CA LYS A 196 15.24 -2.06 10.65
C LYS A 196 15.30 -3.58 10.44
N GLU A 197 16.23 -4.22 11.14
CA GLU A 197 16.38 -5.67 11.23
C GLU A 197 16.03 -6.21 12.62
N GLU A 198 15.93 -5.32 13.62
CA GLU A 198 15.57 -5.64 14.99
C GLU A 198 14.65 -4.55 15.56
N ASN A 199 13.84 -4.90 16.56
CA ASN A 199 12.92 -3.98 17.25
C ASN A 199 12.02 -3.18 16.29
N THR A 200 11.59 -3.80 15.21
CA THR A 200 10.85 -3.16 14.12
C THR A 200 9.50 -2.63 14.55
N ALA A 201 8.84 -3.26 15.55
CA ALA A 201 7.58 -2.75 16.10
C ALA A 201 7.72 -1.34 16.68
N LEU A 202 8.81 -1.06 17.37
CA LEU A 202 9.07 0.26 17.97
C LEU A 202 9.31 1.34 16.90
N PHE A 203 9.78 0.94 15.73
CA PHE A 203 9.99 1.82 14.58
C PHE A 203 8.72 2.03 13.71
N SER A 204 7.66 1.25 13.91
CA SER A 204 6.52 1.21 12.98
C SER A 204 5.82 2.56 12.81
N LEU A 205 5.59 3.31 13.90
CA LEU A 205 4.95 4.63 13.84
C LEU A 205 5.81 5.63 13.09
N GLU A 206 7.09 5.69 13.42
CA GLU A 206 8.04 6.58 12.78
C GLU A 206 8.24 6.22 11.30
N ALA A 207 8.36 4.93 10.98
CA ALA A 207 8.44 4.44 9.60
C ALA A 207 7.25 4.94 8.75
N LYS A 208 6.04 4.87 9.30
CA LYS A 208 4.83 5.39 8.64
C LYS A 208 4.89 6.91 8.42
N GLU A 209 5.33 7.68 9.43
CA GLU A 209 5.44 9.16 9.33
C GLU A 209 6.47 9.58 8.29
N ILE A 210 7.58 8.88 8.18
CA ILE A 210 8.61 9.19 7.18
C ILE A 210 8.28 8.63 5.79
N GLY A 211 7.24 7.80 5.66
CA GLY A 211 6.71 7.32 4.38
C GLY A 211 7.25 5.96 3.93
N LEU A 212 7.80 5.15 4.84
CA LEU A 212 8.12 3.76 4.56
C LEU A 212 6.86 2.89 4.52
N LEU A 213 6.85 1.92 3.62
CA LEU A 213 5.75 0.97 3.45
C LEU A 213 5.81 -0.19 4.46
N SER A 214 6.98 -0.44 5.04
CA SER A 214 7.22 -1.40 6.13
C SER A 214 8.34 -0.85 7.02
N PRO A 215 8.29 -1.07 8.34
CA PRO A 215 9.40 -0.72 9.23
C PRO A 215 10.62 -1.62 9.03
N SER A 216 10.44 -2.80 8.43
CA SER A 216 11.50 -3.76 8.15
C SER A 216 12.32 -3.36 6.92
N ARG A 217 13.62 -3.71 6.92
CA ARG A 217 14.49 -3.51 5.76
C ARG A 217 14.10 -4.39 4.58
N PHE A 218 13.76 -5.64 4.85
CA PHE A 218 13.23 -6.58 3.88
C PHE A 218 11.91 -7.15 4.36
N SER A 219 10.95 -7.24 3.46
CA SER A 219 9.69 -7.93 3.68
C SER A 219 9.38 -8.77 2.44
N VAL A 220 8.93 -10.00 2.65
CA VAL A 220 8.55 -10.93 1.58
C VAL A 220 7.08 -11.27 1.77
N TYR A 221 6.29 -11.05 0.74
CA TYR A 221 4.90 -11.49 0.65
C TYR A 221 4.80 -12.72 -0.25
N GLN A 222 3.99 -13.68 0.18
CA GLN A 222 3.65 -14.85 -0.60
C GLN A 222 2.17 -15.14 -0.48
N GLU A 223 1.49 -15.29 -1.61
CA GLU A 223 0.08 -15.70 -1.67
C GLU A 223 -0.08 -16.97 -2.50
N PHE A 224 -1.01 -17.78 -2.05
CA PHE A 224 -1.55 -18.93 -2.79
C PHE A 224 -3.07 -18.84 -2.75
N SER A 225 -3.73 -19.09 -3.89
CA SER A 225 -5.18 -19.24 -3.89
C SER A 225 -5.64 -20.30 -4.91
N TYR A 226 -6.81 -20.88 -4.62
CA TYR A 226 -7.36 -21.93 -5.42
C TYR A 226 -8.90 -21.89 -5.41
N ASN A 227 -9.52 -22.02 -6.59
CA ASN A 227 -10.96 -22.14 -6.71
C ASN A 227 -11.34 -23.63 -6.49
N ILE A 228 -11.80 -23.97 -5.27
CA ILE A 228 -12.24 -25.32 -4.90
C ILE A 228 -13.50 -25.68 -5.72
N SER A 229 -14.38 -24.70 -5.91
CA SER A 229 -15.58 -24.77 -6.74
C SER A 229 -15.89 -23.39 -7.33
N PRO A 230 -16.85 -23.28 -8.27
CA PRO A 230 -17.29 -21.96 -8.76
C PRO A 230 -17.81 -21.00 -7.68
N LEU A 231 -18.24 -21.55 -6.54
CA LEU A 231 -18.77 -20.77 -5.41
C LEU A 231 -17.80 -20.67 -4.23
N THR A 232 -16.66 -21.37 -4.27
CA THR A 232 -15.74 -21.46 -3.11
C THR A 232 -14.32 -21.22 -3.55
N ARG A 233 -13.70 -20.18 -2.98
CA ARG A 233 -12.27 -19.89 -3.14
C ARG A 233 -11.58 -20.01 -1.79
N ALA A 234 -10.49 -20.76 -1.72
CA ALA A 234 -9.56 -20.77 -0.61
C ALA A 234 -8.32 -19.96 -0.98
N SER A 235 -7.83 -19.17 -0.06
CA SER A 235 -6.58 -18.44 -0.21
C SER A 235 -5.80 -18.38 1.10
N ALA A 236 -4.49 -18.23 0.99
CA ALA A 236 -3.64 -17.94 2.13
C ALA A 236 -2.52 -17.03 1.65
N PHE A 237 -2.30 -15.94 2.36
CA PHE A 237 -1.09 -15.15 2.17
C PHE A 237 -0.30 -15.01 3.46
N GLY A 238 0.96 -14.69 3.33
CA GLY A 238 1.83 -14.39 4.45
C GLY A 238 2.80 -13.28 4.13
N ILE A 239 3.21 -12.56 5.17
CA ILE A 239 4.32 -11.61 5.11
C ILE A 239 5.37 -12.08 6.10
N TYR A 240 6.59 -12.23 5.64
CA TYR A 240 7.75 -12.61 6.45
C TYR A 240 8.83 -11.53 6.37
N ASN A 241 9.36 -11.16 7.52
CA ASN A 241 10.47 -10.21 7.65
C ASN A 241 11.75 -10.97 8.03
N PRO A 242 12.68 -11.20 7.08
CA PRO A 242 13.89 -12.00 7.36
C PRO A 242 14.80 -11.42 8.45
N GLY A 243 14.84 -10.08 8.59
CA GLY A 243 15.68 -9.40 9.57
C GLY A 243 15.27 -9.71 11.00
N ASP A 244 14.02 -9.45 11.36
CA ASP A 244 13.49 -9.65 12.72
C ASP A 244 12.85 -11.02 12.95
N LYS A 245 12.73 -11.83 11.88
CA LYS A 245 12.17 -13.19 11.89
C LYS A 245 10.72 -13.27 12.37
N SER A 246 9.95 -12.20 12.15
CA SER A 246 8.53 -12.18 12.43
C SER A 246 7.71 -12.43 11.16
N PHE A 247 6.48 -12.94 11.34
CA PHE A 247 5.58 -13.16 10.23
C PHE A 247 4.11 -13.02 10.61
N VAL A 248 3.29 -12.81 9.59
CA VAL A 248 1.84 -12.97 9.65
C VAL A 248 1.41 -13.91 8.54
N ILE A 249 0.50 -14.83 8.83
CA ILE A 249 -0.17 -15.71 7.86
C ILE A 249 -1.67 -15.47 7.95
N VAL A 250 -2.31 -15.32 6.80
CA VAL A 250 -3.75 -15.00 6.70
C VAL A 250 -4.42 -16.01 5.77
N PRO A 251 -4.81 -17.19 6.27
CA PRO A 251 -5.68 -18.09 5.54
C PRO A 251 -7.11 -17.55 5.50
N SER A 252 -7.78 -17.72 4.36
CA SER A 252 -9.16 -17.31 4.19
C SER A 252 -9.94 -18.24 3.26
N ILE A 253 -11.26 -18.31 3.49
CA ILE A 253 -12.20 -18.98 2.63
C ILE A 253 -13.31 -17.99 2.31
N ASN A 254 -13.61 -17.85 1.03
CA ASN A 254 -14.77 -17.14 0.52
C ASN A 254 -15.78 -18.16 -0.04
N TYR A 255 -17.04 -18.01 0.36
CA TYR A 255 -18.14 -18.83 -0.11
C TYR A 255 -19.32 -17.97 -0.53
N SER A 256 -19.71 -18.05 -1.83
CA SER A 256 -20.93 -17.43 -2.35
C SER A 256 -22.14 -18.28 -1.95
N VAL A 257 -22.89 -17.81 -0.95
CA VAL A 257 -24.05 -18.53 -0.38
C VAL A 257 -25.23 -18.52 -1.34
N ILE A 258 -25.54 -17.36 -1.89
CA ILE A 258 -26.54 -17.10 -2.93
C ILE A 258 -26.07 -15.90 -3.77
N THR A 259 -26.80 -15.59 -4.85
CA THR A 259 -26.50 -14.38 -5.64
C THR A 259 -26.41 -13.15 -4.74
N ASN A 260 -25.32 -12.40 -4.86
CA ASN A 260 -25.02 -11.17 -4.10
C ASN A 260 -24.78 -11.35 -2.60
N LEU A 261 -24.66 -12.58 -2.07
CA LEU A 261 -24.37 -12.82 -0.66
C LEU A 261 -23.13 -13.72 -0.52
N ASP A 262 -22.04 -13.13 -0.02
CA ASP A 262 -20.78 -13.81 0.20
C ASP A 262 -20.44 -13.90 1.70
N LEU A 263 -19.93 -15.02 2.11
CA LEU A 263 -19.38 -15.29 3.44
C LEU A 263 -17.86 -15.40 3.35
N TYR A 264 -17.14 -14.64 4.17
CA TYR A 264 -15.69 -14.71 4.32
C TYR A 264 -15.34 -15.20 5.72
N LEU A 265 -14.50 -16.20 5.79
CA LEU A 265 -13.87 -16.65 7.02
C LEU A 265 -12.37 -16.39 6.89
N ILE A 266 -11.83 -15.57 7.78
CA ILE A 266 -10.44 -15.10 7.71
C ILE A 266 -9.80 -15.32 9.08
N SER A 267 -8.58 -15.83 9.10
CA SER A 267 -7.77 -15.92 10.30
C SER A 267 -6.49 -15.12 10.12
N LEU A 268 -6.07 -14.37 11.14
CA LEU A 268 -4.78 -13.71 11.19
C LEU A 268 -3.94 -14.40 12.25
N ILE A 269 -2.83 -14.98 11.85
CA ILE A 269 -1.90 -15.70 12.70
C ILE A 269 -0.59 -14.96 12.70
N PHE A 270 -0.25 -14.31 13.80
CA PHE A 270 0.99 -13.54 13.95
C PHE A 270 1.95 -14.32 14.83
N ASP A 271 3.26 -14.24 14.50
CA ASP A 271 4.32 -14.80 15.35
C ASP A 271 5.64 -14.04 15.15
N GLY A 272 6.46 -14.05 16.18
CA GLY A 272 7.76 -13.40 16.25
C GLY A 272 8.19 -13.18 17.69
N LYS A 273 9.40 -12.70 17.87
CA LYS A 273 9.87 -12.26 19.18
C LYS A 273 9.22 -10.95 19.58
N LYS A 274 9.25 -10.65 20.89
CA LYS A 274 8.80 -9.36 21.41
C LYS A 274 9.49 -8.18 20.70
N PHE A 275 8.72 -7.13 20.42
CA PHE A 275 9.15 -5.94 19.69
C PHE A 275 9.53 -6.15 18.20
N THR A 276 9.28 -7.31 17.62
CA THR A 276 9.32 -7.49 16.17
C THR A 276 8.02 -7.02 15.54
N GLN A 277 7.99 -6.80 14.21
CA GLN A 277 6.82 -6.20 13.54
C GLN A 277 5.53 -6.95 13.81
N TYR A 278 5.58 -8.28 13.92
CA TYR A 278 4.41 -9.15 14.09
C TYR A 278 4.41 -9.94 15.42
N GLY A 279 5.42 -9.78 16.28
CA GLY A 279 5.61 -10.64 17.45
C GLY A 279 4.70 -10.35 18.65
N ASP A 280 4.15 -9.14 18.74
CA ASP A 280 3.33 -8.71 19.88
C ASP A 280 1.82 -8.83 19.60
N TYR A 281 1.41 -9.37 18.46
CA TYR A 281 0.03 -9.61 18.08
C TYR A 281 -0.36 -11.06 18.39
N GLY A 282 -1.62 -11.28 18.69
CA GLY A 282 -2.16 -12.62 18.87
C GLY A 282 -2.80 -13.18 17.59
N THR A 283 -3.51 -14.30 17.73
CA THR A 283 -4.33 -14.85 16.64
C THR A 283 -5.72 -14.24 16.68
N SER A 284 -6.24 -13.82 15.52
CA SER A 284 -7.58 -13.26 15.36
C SER A 284 -8.38 -14.02 14.32
N PHE A 285 -9.70 -14.10 14.52
CA PHE A 285 -10.65 -14.69 13.58
C PHE A 285 -11.69 -13.67 13.20
N ILE A 286 -11.97 -13.55 11.90
CA ILE A 286 -12.95 -12.62 11.33
C ILE A 286 -13.95 -13.43 10.51
N ALA A 287 -15.24 -13.26 10.80
CA ALA A 287 -16.32 -13.69 9.93
C ALA A 287 -16.98 -12.44 9.35
N ARG A 288 -17.03 -12.35 8.03
CA ARG A 288 -17.60 -11.22 7.29
C ARG A 288 -18.72 -11.73 6.38
N ILE A 289 -19.84 -11.04 6.40
CA ILE A 289 -20.94 -11.25 5.45
C ILE A 289 -21.03 -10.01 4.58
N LYS A 290 -20.97 -10.20 3.27
CA LYS A 290 -21.10 -9.13 2.27
C LYS A 290 -22.35 -9.37 1.44
N TYR A 291 -23.21 -8.36 1.39
CA TYR A 291 -24.36 -8.32 0.48
C TYR A 291 -24.20 -7.17 -0.50
N SER A 292 -24.26 -7.48 -1.79
CA SER A 292 -24.17 -6.51 -2.90
C SER A 292 -25.56 -6.31 -3.49
N PHE A 293 -25.99 -5.06 -3.69
CA PHE A 293 -27.32 -4.69 -4.19
C PHE A 293 -27.22 -3.73 -5.39
#